data_1db87bc1a25541514da1cdf165f9d956
#
_entry.id   1db87bc1a25541514da1cdf165f9d956
#
_cell.length_a   1.000
_cell.length_b   1.000
_cell.length_c   1.000
_cell.angle_alpha   90.00
_cell.angle_beta   90.00
_cell.angle_gamma   90.00
#
_symmetry.space_group_name_H-M   'P 1'
#
loop_
_entity.id
_entity.type
_entity.pdbx_description
1 polymer ?
#
loop_
_entity_poly.entity_id
_entity_poly.type
_entity_poly.pdbx_seq_one_letter_code
_entity_poly.pdbx_strand_id
1 'polypeptide(L)'
;PLVKMATTEVSTEEELGGAEMHSSISGVSDYLAEDEFDAFRIAREIIKYLPQQNPSLIPKKVLSPRYSVEELNGIIPANPKISFDVRELLTRVIDDSDFAEFKKEYGKTMVTGWCKIHGYPIGIIANNGVIFSEAANKACQFIQLANRNNTPILFIHNTTGFIVGKKYEEGGIIKNGAKLINVVSNSEVPHLSLMIGSSFGAGNYAMNGRSYNPRFLFSYPNSKLGVMGSEQLAGVMEIIKNNAAKKKGVKLDKSKMDQEKRALIEMMSKKQTAWHSSSEMWDDGVIEPSETRNYLGFCLAVIYNQKLKEPDLLVFLECRYGKLIKTLLVAIEAK
;
A
#
# COMPACT_ATOMS: atom_id res chain seq x y z
N PRO A 1 -35.11 9.44 -16.70
CA PRO A 1 -35.87 9.13 -17.93
C PRO A 1 -35.01 8.44 -19.00
N LEU A 2 -33.77 8.94 -19.26
CA LEU A 2 -32.89 8.40 -20.32
C LEU A 2 -32.51 6.93 -20.10
N VAL A 3 -32.09 6.56 -18.88
CA VAL A 3 -31.71 5.19 -18.49
C VAL A 3 -32.88 4.24 -18.68
N LYS A 4 -34.08 4.62 -18.19
CA LYS A 4 -35.29 3.83 -18.36
C LYS A 4 -35.65 3.60 -19.84
N MET A 5 -35.41 4.59 -20.70
CA MET A 5 -35.65 4.46 -22.14
C MET A 5 -34.61 3.57 -22.83
N ALA A 6 -33.34 3.61 -22.39
CA ALA A 6 -32.25 2.89 -23.03
C ALA A 6 -32.14 1.42 -22.56
N THR A 7 -32.33 1.17 -21.25
CA THR A 7 -32.06 -0.13 -20.62
C THR A 7 -33.26 -0.73 -19.91
N THR A 8 -34.41 -0.01 -19.83
CA THR A 8 -35.60 -0.36 -19.01
C THR A 8 -35.34 -0.36 -17.49
N GLU A 9 -34.14 0.00 -17.06
CA GLU A 9 -33.75 0.08 -15.65
C GLU A 9 -34.40 1.29 -14.97
N VAL A 10 -34.85 1.07 -13.72
CA VAL A 10 -35.38 2.15 -12.88
C VAL A 10 -34.36 2.43 -11.80
N SER A 11 -33.75 3.59 -11.88
CA SER A 11 -32.70 4.04 -10.94
C SER A 11 -33.02 5.45 -10.47
N THR A 12 -32.61 5.78 -9.25
CA THR A 12 -32.64 7.12 -8.70
C THR A 12 -31.46 7.97 -9.24
N GLU A 13 -31.50 9.27 -9.05
CA GLU A 13 -30.38 10.16 -9.44
C GLU A 13 -29.13 9.87 -8.60
N GLU A 14 -29.30 9.56 -7.31
CA GLU A 14 -28.21 9.20 -6.41
C GLU A 14 -27.54 7.88 -6.82
N GLU A 15 -28.30 6.87 -7.22
CA GLU A 15 -27.75 5.58 -7.69
C GLU A 15 -26.97 5.70 -9.01
N LEU A 16 -27.31 6.69 -9.85
CA LEU A 16 -26.67 6.89 -11.16
C LEU A 16 -25.48 7.84 -11.13
N GLY A 17 -25.52 8.85 -10.29
CA GLY A 17 -24.54 9.93 -10.32
C GLY A 17 -24.38 10.66 -8.98
N GLY A 18 -24.86 10.08 -7.90
CA GLY A 18 -24.78 10.69 -6.58
C GLY A 18 -23.36 10.79 -6.02
N ALA A 19 -23.18 11.74 -5.14
CA ALA A 19 -21.88 12.04 -4.53
C ALA A 19 -21.35 10.86 -3.71
N GLU A 20 -22.22 10.18 -2.95
CA GLU A 20 -21.84 9.03 -2.15
C GLU A 20 -21.45 7.82 -3.03
N MET A 21 -22.22 7.54 -4.09
CA MET A 21 -21.92 6.47 -5.03
C MET A 21 -20.56 6.70 -5.71
N HIS A 22 -20.30 7.93 -6.16
CA HIS A 22 -19.03 8.25 -6.82
C HIS A 22 -17.83 8.29 -5.87
N SER A 23 -18.04 8.58 -4.60
CA SER A 23 -16.97 8.59 -3.59
C SER A 23 -16.65 7.20 -3.03
N SER A 24 -17.64 6.29 -2.95
CA SER A 24 -17.47 4.99 -2.28
C SER A 24 -17.40 3.78 -3.23
N ILE A 25 -18.11 3.81 -4.35
CA ILE A 25 -18.25 2.66 -5.27
C ILE A 25 -17.40 2.86 -6.53
N SER A 26 -17.64 3.93 -7.28
CA SER A 26 -16.93 4.15 -8.55
C SER A 26 -15.52 4.75 -8.37
N GLY A 27 -15.29 5.46 -7.26
CA GLY A 27 -14.02 6.12 -6.98
C GLY A 27 -13.71 7.28 -7.93
N VAL A 28 -14.71 7.87 -8.59
CA VAL A 28 -14.54 9.06 -9.42
C VAL A 28 -14.24 10.28 -8.57
N SER A 29 -14.99 10.48 -7.48
CA SER A 29 -14.74 11.56 -6.52
C SER A 29 -13.59 11.20 -5.57
N ASP A 30 -12.73 12.17 -5.29
CA ASP A 30 -11.62 12.02 -4.36
C ASP A 30 -12.04 12.29 -2.91
N TYR A 31 -13.01 13.19 -2.71
CA TYR A 31 -13.51 13.61 -1.41
C TYR A 31 -15.03 13.72 -1.42
N LEU A 32 -15.64 13.45 -0.28
CA LEU A 32 -17.05 13.64 -0.01
C LEU A 32 -17.18 14.64 1.15
N ALA A 33 -17.85 15.75 0.91
CA ALA A 33 -18.16 16.75 1.93
C ALA A 33 -19.58 16.56 2.46
N GLU A 34 -19.79 16.76 3.76
CA GLU A 34 -21.09 16.68 4.39
C GLU A 34 -21.95 17.92 4.10
N ASP A 35 -21.30 19.09 4.04
CA ASP A 35 -21.91 20.37 3.75
C ASP A 35 -20.91 21.35 3.12
N GLU A 36 -21.33 22.60 2.85
CA GLU A 36 -20.48 23.64 2.27
C GLU A 36 -19.28 24.01 3.17
N PHE A 37 -19.45 24.01 4.49
CA PHE A 37 -18.37 24.32 5.43
C PHE A 37 -17.32 23.23 5.42
N ASP A 38 -17.75 21.98 5.36
CA ASP A 38 -16.85 20.84 5.24
C ASP A 38 -16.13 20.85 3.89
N ALA A 39 -16.80 21.23 2.80
CA ALA A 39 -16.17 21.41 1.49
C ALA A 39 -15.04 22.45 1.53
N PHE A 40 -15.24 23.59 2.22
CA PHE A 40 -14.20 24.59 2.42
C PHE A 40 -13.05 24.09 3.31
N ARG A 41 -13.35 23.30 4.34
CA ARG A 41 -12.33 22.65 5.17
C ARG A 41 -11.45 21.71 4.34
N ILE A 42 -12.07 20.83 3.56
CA ILE A 42 -11.38 19.91 2.65
C ILE A 42 -10.53 20.67 1.62
N ALA A 43 -11.08 21.72 1.01
CA ALA A 43 -10.32 22.54 0.04
C ALA A 43 -9.06 23.16 0.66
N ARG A 44 -9.15 23.69 1.88
CA ARG A 44 -7.99 24.22 2.62
C ARG A 44 -6.96 23.14 2.95
N GLU A 45 -7.41 21.94 3.30
CA GLU A 45 -6.56 20.80 3.57
C GLU A 45 -5.79 20.37 2.32
N ILE A 46 -6.46 20.29 1.16
CA ILE A 46 -5.81 20.01 -0.13
C ILE A 46 -4.74 21.06 -0.43
N ILE A 47 -5.06 22.36 -0.32
CA ILE A 47 -4.11 23.44 -0.60
C ILE A 47 -2.90 23.39 0.34
N LYS A 48 -3.07 22.99 1.59
CA LYS A 48 -1.98 22.86 2.58
C LYS A 48 -0.89 21.88 2.14
N TYR A 49 -1.25 20.86 1.37
CA TYR A 49 -0.33 19.82 0.91
C TYR A 49 0.07 19.95 -0.57
N LEU A 50 -0.34 21.02 -1.25
CA LEU A 50 0.19 21.32 -2.58
C LEU A 50 1.69 21.65 -2.54
N PRO A 51 2.46 21.32 -3.61
CA PRO A 51 3.88 21.61 -3.68
C PRO A 51 4.16 23.10 -3.52
N GLN A 52 5.14 23.44 -2.68
CA GLN A 52 5.62 24.79 -2.56
C GLN A 52 6.70 25.06 -3.60
N GLN A 53 6.71 26.24 -4.23
CA GLN A 53 7.66 26.60 -5.30
C GLN A 53 9.13 26.55 -4.84
N ASN A 54 9.40 26.80 -3.55
CA ASN A 54 10.74 26.73 -2.95
C ASN A 54 10.67 26.02 -1.60
N PRO A 55 10.65 24.68 -1.56
CA PRO A 55 10.68 23.96 -0.30
C PRO A 55 12.01 24.22 0.41
N SER A 56 11.95 24.66 1.66
CA SER A 56 13.14 24.74 2.51
C SER A 56 13.71 23.34 2.70
N LEU A 57 15.01 23.16 2.50
CA LEU A 57 15.72 21.91 2.77
C LEU A 57 15.64 21.51 4.25
N ILE A 58 15.47 22.49 5.14
CA ILE A 58 15.33 22.30 6.58
C ILE A 58 13.93 22.77 6.97
N PRO A 59 13.10 21.92 7.57
CA PRO A 59 11.78 22.32 8.03
C PRO A 59 11.84 23.46 9.05
N LYS A 60 11.04 24.51 8.84
CA LYS A 60 10.99 25.65 9.75
C LYS A 60 10.28 25.32 11.06
N LYS A 61 9.40 24.35 11.07
CA LYS A 61 8.59 23.95 12.22
C LYS A 61 8.40 22.44 12.21
N VAL A 62 8.74 21.81 13.32
CA VAL A 62 8.48 20.39 13.60
C VAL A 62 7.46 20.32 14.72
N LEU A 63 6.39 19.56 14.51
CA LEU A 63 5.34 19.35 15.51
C LEU A 63 5.41 17.90 16.00
N SER A 64 5.25 17.72 17.32
CA SER A 64 5.12 16.39 17.89
C SER A 64 3.76 15.79 17.53
N PRO A 65 3.63 14.46 17.41
CA PRO A 65 2.34 13.80 17.39
C PRO A 65 1.52 14.14 18.65
N ARG A 66 0.21 14.07 18.56
CA ARG A 66 -0.70 14.30 19.71
C ARG A 66 -0.71 13.12 20.68
N TYR A 67 -0.32 11.93 20.22
CA TYR A 67 -0.25 10.71 20.99
C TYR A 67 1.20 10.24 21.12
N SER A 68 1.53 9.56 22.21
CA SER A 68 2.88 9.08 22.45
C SER A 68 3.25 7.94 21.49
N VAL A 69 4.46 7.99 20.93
CA VAL A 69 5.00 6.90 20.09
C VAL A 69 5.21 5.61 20.89
N GLU A 70 5.40 5.69 22.21
CA GLU A 70 5.54 4.52 23.09
C GLU A 70 4.30 3.62 23.10
N GLU A 71 3.12 4.19 22.83
CA GLU A 71 1.87 3.42 22.71
C GLU A 71 1.88 2.42 21.58
N LEU A 72 2.74 2.59 20.56
CA LEU A 72 2.87 1.68 19.43
C LEU A 72 3.22 0.26 19.88
N ASN A 73 3.96 0.10 20.97
CA ASN A 73 4.29 -1.21 21.54
C ASN A 73 3.05 -1.98 22.04
N GLY A 74 1.97 -1.27 22.35
CA GLY A 74 0.70 -1.88 22.76
C GLY A 74 -0.33 -1.98 21.61
N ILE A 75 -0.19 -1.17 20.55
CA ILE A 75 -1.11 -1.11 19.42
C ILE A 75 -0.75 -2.14 18.34
N ILE A 76 0.54 -2.30 18.07
CA ILE A 76 1.01 -3.25 17.05
C ILE A 76 0.93 -4.67 17.61
N PRO A 77 0.07 -5.56 17.05
CA PRO A 77 -0.09 -6.89 17.61
C PRO A 77 1.16 -7.74 17.37
N ALA A 78 1.60 -8.45 18.41
CA ALA A 78 2.65 -9.47 18.26
C ALA A 78 2.22 -10.62 17.34
N ASN A 79 0.91 -10.91 17.28
CA ASN A 79 0.33 -11.88 16.38
C ASN A 79 -0.20 -11.16 15.13
N PRO A 80 0.40 -11.35 13.93
CA PRO A 80 -0.01 -10.67 12.70
C PRO A 80 -1.39 -11.10 12.17
N LYS A 81 -2.05 -12.09 12.80
CA LYS A 81 -3.44 -12.46 12.51
C LYS A 81 -4.47 -11.51 13.15
N ILE A 82 -4.05 -10.73 14.14
CA ILE A 82 -4.90 -9.72 14.78
C ILE A 82 -4.85 -8.47 13.91
N SER A 83 -6.00 -8.06 13.40
CA SER A 83 -6.12 -6.83 12.63
C SER A 83 -6.16 -5.61 13.55
N PHE A 84 -5.58 -4.52 13.10
CA PHE A 84 -5.70 -3.20 13.71
C PHE A 84 -5.78 -2.14 12.61
N ASP A 85 -6.28 -0.96 12.91
CA ASP A 85 -6.31 0.13 11.94
C ASP A 85 -4.94 0.82 11.88
N VAL A 86 -4.36 0.88 10.71
CA VAL A 86 -3.04 1.52 10.49
C VAL A 86 -3.06 3.02 10.81
N ARG A 87 -4.24 3.66 10.85
CA ARG A 87 -4.38 5.06 11.25
C ARG A 87 -3.96 5.28 12.70
N GLU A 88 -4.09 4.27 13.57
CA GLU A 88 -3.59 4.31 14.94
C GLU A 88 -2.06 4.44 15.00
N LEU A 89 -1.34 3.78 14.09
CA LEU A 89 0.10 3.99 13.95
C LEU A 89 0.38 5.42 13.44
N LEU A 90 -0.33 5.85 12.39
CA LEU A 90 -0.09 7.16 11.80
C LEU A 90 -0.24 8.30 12.79
N THR A 91 -1.28 8.27 13.64
CA THR A 91 -1.51 9.32 14.65
C THR A 91 -0.40 9.46 15.68
N ARG A 92 0.49 8.48 15.81
CA ARG A 92 1.64 8.47 16.75
C ARG A 92 2.98 8.74 16.06
N VAL A 93 3.00 8.79 14.74
CA VAL A 93 4.23 8.97 13.96
C VAL A 93 4.27 10.31 13.25
N ILE A 94 3.14 10.78 12.72
CA ILE A 94 3.07 11.99 11.90
C ILE A 94 2.94 13.27 12.74
N ASP A 95 3.37 14.38 12.19
CA ASP A 95 3.34 15.69 12.83
C ASP A 95 1.90 16.13 13.16
N ASP A 96 1.68 16.57 14.41
CA ASP A 96 0.36 17.00 14.94
C ASP A 96 -0.75 15.95 14.74
N SER A 97 -0.41 14.71 14.46
CA SER A 97 -1.36 13.65 14.07
C SER A 97 -2.28 14.06 12.90
N ASP A 98 -1.79 14.99 12.07
CA ASP A 98 -2.54 15.61 10.98
C ASP A 98 -2.37 14.81 9.69
N PHE A 99 -3.42 14.10 9.30
CA PHE A 99 -3.44 13.21 8.14
C PHE A 99 -4.54 13.59 7.16
N ALA A 100 -4.15 14.15 6.01
CA ALA A 100 -5.07 14.45 4.91
C ALA A 100 -5.31 13.18 4.08
N GLU A 101 -6.31 12.40 4.48
CA GLU A 101 -6.62 11.12 3.85
C GLU A 101 -7.25 11.32 2.47
N PHE A 102 -6.66 10.68 1.46
CA PHE A 102 -7.12 10.68 0.08
C PHE A 102 -8.06 9.50 -0.18
N LYS A 103 -9.21 9.74 -0.80
CA LYS A 103 -10.24 8.74 -1.14
C LYS A 103 -10.61 7.84 0.04
N LYS A 104 -10.91 8.43 1.19
CA LYS A 104 -11.22 7.73 2.44
C LYS A 104 -12.30 6.66 2.26
N GLU A 105 -13.34 6.95 1.50
CA GLU A 105 -14.50 6.06 1.33
C GLU A 105 -14.29 4.98 0.27
N TYR A 106 -13.32 5.13 -0.64
CA TYR A 106 -13.02 4.18 -1.71
C TYR A 106 -11.83 3.29 -1.35
N GLY A 107 -11.90 1.99 -1.69
CA GLY A 107 -10.79 1.05 -1.48
C GLY A 107 -10.29 1.02 -0.04
N LYS A 108 -11.17 0.87 0.96
CA LYS A 108 -10.93 1.06 2.41
C LYS A 108 -9.81 0.20 3.00
N THR A 109 -9.42 -0.88 2.33
CA THR A 109 -8.29 -1.73 2.76
C THR A 109 -6.92 -1.16 2.38
N MET A 110 -6.90 -0.01 1.71
CA MET A 110 -5.71 0.78 1.42
C MET A 110 -5.92 2.20 1.95
N VAL A 111 -5.10 2.61 2.88
CA VAL A 111 -5.08 3.97 3.43
C VAL A 111 -4.04 4.78 2.65
N THR A 112 -4.46 5.90 2.07
CA THR A 112 -3.58 6.80 1.33
C THR A 112 -3.81 8.23 1.77
N GLY A 113 -2.78 9.04 1.84
CA GLY A 113 -2.94 10.44 2.25
C GLY A 113 -1.61 11.18 2.40
N TRP A 114 -1.72 12.46 2.70
CA TRP A 114 -0.61 13.37 2.86
C TRP A 114 -0.40 13.74 4.31
N CYS A 115 0.84 13.82 4.72
CA CYS A 115 1.20 14.26 6.07
C CYS A 115 2.62 14.87 6.08
N LYS A 116 3.10 15.17 7.28
CA LYS A 116 4.50 15.52 7.53
C LYS A 116 5.07 14.64 8.63
N ILE A 117 6.35 14.34 8.52
CA ILE A 117 7.13 13.69 9.57
C ILE A 117 8.40 14.54 9.77
N HIS A 118 8.64 15.01 10.99
CA HIS A 118 9.70 15.98 11.30
C HIS A 118 9.68 17.22 10.38
N GLY A 119 8.47 17.67 10.00
CA GLY A 119 8.27 18.81 9.12
C GLY A 119 8.43 18.52 7.63
N TYR A 120 8.94 17.35 7.25
CA TYR A 120 9.09 16.94 5.86
C TYR A 120 7.78 16.40 5.28
N PRO A 121 7.30 16.91 4.13
CA PRO A 121 6.13 16.36 3.45
C PRO A 121 6.37 14.92 3.00
N ILE A 122 5.34 14.07 3.10
CA ILE A 122 5.40 12.69 2.64
C ILE A 122 4.00 12.19 2.29
N GLY A 123 3.90 11.38 1.24
CA GLY A 123 2.71 10.59 0.93
C GLY A 123 2.75 9.26 1.68
N ILE A 124 1.62 8.82 2.17
CA ILE A 124 1.47 7.51 2.83
C ILE A 124 0.64 6.58 1.95
N ILE A 125 1.09 5.34 1.80
CA ILE A 125 0.31 4.21 1.28
C ILE A 125 0.43 3.08 2.28
N ALA A 126 -0.66 2.72 2.94
CA ALA A 126 -0.64 1.74 4.01
C ALA A 126 -1.72 0.67 3.82
N ASN A 127 -1.38 -0.59 4.09
CA ASN A 127 -2.37 -1.65 4.08
C ASN A 127 -3.21 -1.64 5.36
N ASN A 128 -4.51 -1.77 5.18
CA ASN A 128 -5.49 -2.05 6.22
C ASN A 128 -6.21 -3.37 5.95
N GLY A 129 -5.47 -4.34 5.41
CA GLY A 129 -5.95 -5.67 5.02
C GLY A 129 -5.48 -6.13 3.64
N VAL A 130 -6.30 -6.99 3.01
CA VAL A 130 -6.06 -7.57 1.70
C VAL A 130 -6.21 -6.51 0.60
N ILE A 131 -5.45 -6.64 -0.49
CA ILE A 131 -5.49 -5.71 -1.61
C ILE A 131 -6.59 -6.13 -2.59
N PHE A 132 -7.66 -5.33 -2.67
CA PHE A 132 -8.73 -5.46 -3.66
C PHE A 132 -8.45 -4.60 -4.91
N SER A 133 -9.25 -4.78 -5.96
CA SER A 133 -9.14 -3.98 -7.20
C SER A 133 -9.25 -2.48 -6.95
N GLU A 134 -10.19 -2.06 -6.12
CA GLU A 134 -10.42 -0.67 -5.72
C GLU A 134 -9.23 -0.12 -4.94
N ALA A 135 -8.68 -0.91 -4.02
CA ALA A 135 -7.48 -0.56 -3.25
C ALA A 135 -6.26 -0.36 -4.17
N ALA A 136 -6.08 -1.25 -5.15
CA ALA A 136 -5.02 -1.13 -6.15
C ALA A 136 -5.17 0.13 -7.02
N ASN A 137 -6.39 0.41 -7.51
CA ASN A 137 -6.66 1.61 -8.32
C ASN A 137 -6.45 2.91 -7.53
N LYS A 138 -6.88 2.95 -6.25
CA LYS A 138 -6.63 4.08 -5.34
C LYS A 138 -5.14 4.34 -5.16
N ALA A 139 -4.36 3.31 -4.86
CA ALA A 139 -2.92 3.42 -4.71
C ALA A 139 -2.24 3.88 -6.01
N CYS A 140 -2.67 3.37 -7.18
CA CYS A 140 -2.15 3.82 -8.47
C CYS A 140 -2.31 5.33 -8.66
N GLN A 141 -3.52 5.85 -8.45
CA GLN A 141 -3.79 7.28 -8.58
C GLN A 141 -2.96 8.10 -7.59
N PHE A 142 -2.85 7.63 -6.34
CA PHE A 142 -2.09 8.33 -5.31
C PHE A 142 -0.60 8.40 -5.63
N ILE A 143 0.01 7.31 -6.12
CA ILE A 143 1.41 7.31 -6.56
C ILE A 143 1.64 8.30 -7.70
N GLN A 144 0.72 8.36 -8.68
CA GLN A 144 0.80 9.32 -9.78
C GLN A 144 0.75 10.78 -9.27
N LEU A 145 -0.13 11.07 -8.31
CA LEU A 145 -0.20 12.39 -7.67
C LEU A 145 1.09 12.71 -6.91
N ALA A 146 1.65 11.76 -6.16
CA ALA A 146 2.90 11.94 -5.43
C ALA A 146 4.08 12.22 -6.39
N ASN A 147 4.17 11.51 -7.51
CA ASN A 147 5.16 11.78 -8.55
C ASN A 147 5.00 13.18 -9.13
N ARG A 148 3.77 13.58 -9.48
CA ARG A 148 3.51 14.93 -9.99
C ARG A 148 3.87 16.04 -9.00
N ASN A 149 3.67 15.77 -7.71
CA ASN A 149 3.99 16.70 -6.62
C ASN A 149 5.45 16.59 -6.15
N ASN A 150 6.22 15.70 -6.75
CA ASN A 150 7.60 15.40 -6.35
C ASN A 150 7.74 15.13 -4.84
N THR A 151 6.79 14.36 -4.30
CA THR A 151 6.70 14.06 -2.87
C THR A 151 7.09 12.60 -2.62
N PRO A 152 8.06 12.33 -1.73
CA PRO A 152 8.41 10.96 -1.33
C PRO A 152 7.21 10.18 -0.80
N ILE A 153 7.24 8.85 -0.93
CA ILE A 153 6.16 7.97 -0.48
C ILE A 153 6.68 6.99 0.57
N LEU A 154 5.94 6.84 1.66
CA LEU A 154 6.12 5.77 2.64
C LEU A 154 5.07 4.67 2.40
N PHE A 155 5.54 3.46 2.10
CA PHE A 155 4.73 2.25 2.01
C PHE A 155 4.76 1.52 3.34
N ILE A 156 3.60 1.31 3.95
CA ILE A 156 3.45 0.60 5.22
C ILE A 156 2.78 -0.75 4.95
N HIS A 157 3.53 -1.83 5.15
CA HIS A 157 3.09 -3.17 4.80
C HIS A 157 2.40 -3.87 5.97
N ASN A 158 1.15 -4.23 5.78
CA ASN A 158 0.40 -5.15 6.64
C ASN A 158 -0.66 -5.87 5.79
N THR A 159 -0.22 -6.78 4.91
CA THR A 159 -1.11 -7.49 4.00
C THR A 159 -0.70 -8.94 3.78
N THR A 160 -1.67 -9.81 3.60
CA THR A 160 -1.46 -11.19 3.15
C THR A 160 -1.37 -11.33 1.63
N GLY A 161 -1.55 -10.23 0.88
CA GLY A 161 -1.46 -10.17 -0.57
C GLY A 161 -2.73 -9.64 -1.23
N PHE A 162 -2.85 -9.89 -2.54
CA PHE A 162 -4.07 -9.62 -3.29
C PHE A 162 -5.17 -10.61 -2.95
N ILE A 163 -6.43 -10.17 -3.02
CA ILE A 163 -7.58 -11.05 -2.88
C ILE A 163 -7.58 -12.08 -4.01
N VAL A 164 -7.98 -13.31 -3.69
CA VAL A 164 -8.10 -14.41 -4.63
C VAL A 164 -9.53 -14.93 -4.67
N GLY A 165 -9.94 -15.49 -5.79
CA GLY A 165 -11.24 -16.13 -5.95
C GLY A 165 -11.91 -15.76 -7.27
N LYS A 166 -12.80 -16.66 -7.77
CA LYS A 166 -13.45 -16.54 -9.08
C LYS A 166 -14.07 -15.15 -9.32
N LYS A 167 -14.85 -14.64 -8.38
CA LYS A 167 -15.49 -13.32 -8.46
C LYS A 167 -14.49 -12.17 -8.66
N TYR A 168 -13.33 -12.26 -8.01
CA TYR A 168 -12.30 -11.21 -8.07
C TYR A 168 -11.46 -11.30 -9.34
N GLU A 169 -11.21 -12.53 -9.83
CA GLU A 169 -10.56 -12.74 -11.13
C GLU A 169 -11.44 -12.22 -12.27
N GLU A 170 -12.73 -12.56 -12.27
CA GLU A 170 -13.73 -12.03 -13.22
C GLU A 170 -13.85 -10.49 -13.11
N GLY A 171 -13.71 -9.93 -11.90
CA GLY A 171 -13.69 -8.48 -11.64
C GLY A 171 -12.39 -7.79 -12.03
N GLY A 172 -11.39 -8.52 -12.55
CA GLY A 172 -10.14 -7.96 -13.11
C GLY A 172 -9.07 -7.64 -12.08
N ILE A 173 -8.98 -8.40 -10.97
CA ILE A 173 -7.94 -8.20 -9.94
C ILE A 173 -6.53 -8.27 -10.51
N ILE A 174 -6.25 -9.21 -11.46
CA ILE A 174 -4.94 -9.33 -12.10
C ILE A 174 -4.62 -8.05 -12.88
N LYS A 175 -5.57 -7.54 -13.65
CA LYS A 175 -5.42 -6.30 -14.44
C LYS A 175 -5.14 -5.08 -13.53
N ASN A 176 -5.92 -4.93 -12.46
CA ASN A 176 -5.77 -3.79 -11.55
C ASN A 176 -4.53 -3.92 -10.66
N GLY A 177 -4.21 -5.14 -10.20
CA GLY A 177 -2.97 -5.42 -9.48
C GLY A 177 -1.72 -5.19 -10.32
N ALA A 178 -1.74 -5.61 -11.60
CA ALA A 178 -0.64 -5.36 -12.54
C ALA A 178 -0.41 -3.86 -12.78
N LYS A 179 -1.49 -3.05 -12.82
CA LYS A 179 -1.35 -1.57 -12.88
C LYS A 179 -0.62 -1.02 -11.67
N LEU A 180 -0.97 -1.47 -10.45
CA LEU A 180 -0.31 -1.02 -9.23
C LEU A 180 1.18 -1.34 -9.27
N ILE A 181 1.54 -2.58 -9.60
CA ILE A 181 2.94 -2.99 -9.74
C ILE A 181 3.68 -2.16 -10.80
N ASN A 182 3.03 -1.88 -11.93
CA ASN A 182 3.59 -1.04 -12.98
C ASN A 182 3.85 0.39 -12.48
N VAL A 183 2.88 0.99 -11.78
CA VAL A 183 3.00 2.36 -11.26
C VAL A 183 4.10 2.45 -10.19
N VAL A 184 4.20 1.47 -9.29
CA VAL A 184 5.27 1.40 -8.29
C VAL A 184 6.64 1.31 -8.95
N SER A 185 6.78 0.44 -9.97
CA SER A 185 8.06 0.21 -10.65
C SER A 185 8.54 1.38 -11.52
N ASN A 186 7.62 2.25 -11.95
CA ASN A 186 7.93 3.42 -12.78
C ASN A 186 7.89 4.74 -11.99
N SER A 187 7.64 4.69 -10.69
CA SER A 187 7.66 5.88 -9.83
C SER A 187 9.09 6.39 -9.64
N GLU A 188 9.28 7.69 -9.80
CA GLU A 188 10.60 8.33 -9.72
C GLU A 188 10.86 9.05 -8.39
N VAL A 189 9.81 9.27 -7.58
CA VAL A 189 9.99 9.85 -6.25
C VAL A 189 10.63 8.84 -5.29
N PRO A 190 11.41 9.30 -4.32
CA PRO A 190 11.99 8.40 -3.33
C PRO A 190 10.92 7.62 -2.56
N HIS A 191 11.10 6.32 -2.45
CA HIS A 191 10.24 5.42 -1.71
C HIS A 191 10.91 4.96 -0.42
N LEU A 192 10.15 4.96 0.66
CA LEU A 192 10.47 4.30 1.92
C LEU A 192 9.48 3.15 2.12
N SER A 193 9.91 2.08 2.74
CA SER A 193 9.06 0.94 3.07
C SER A 193 9.23 0.53 4.53
N LEU A 194 8.11 0.25 5.19
CA LEU A 194 8.05 -0.16 6.59
C LEU A 194 7.15 -1.40 6.72
N MET A 195 7.73 -2.53 7.08
CA MET A 195 6.98 -3.77 7.32
C MET A 195 6.57 -3.85 8.79
N ILE A 196 5.28 -3.61 9.08
CA ILE A 196 4.72 -3.59 10.45
C ILE A 196 3.99 -4.88 10.81
N GLY A 197 3.72 -5.73 9.83
CA GLY A 197 3.02 -6.99 9.98
C GLY A 197 3.35 -7.94 8.84
N SER A 198 2.35 -8.58 8.25
CA SER A 198 2.56 -9.48 7.12
C SER A 198 2.87 -8.74 5.82
N SER A 199 3.77 -9.31 5.01
CA SER A 199 4.07 -8.84 3.66
C SER A 199 4.38 -10.03 2.76
N PHE A 200 3.37 -10.57 2.08
CA PHE A 200 3.48 -11.82 1.34
C PHE A 200 3.29 -11.67 -0.17
N GLY A 201 4.08 -12.45 -0.92
CA GLY A 201 3.93 -12.70 -2.35
C GLY A 201 3.85 -11.43 -3.20
N ALA A 202 2.90 -11.40 -4.13
CA ALA A 202 2.68 -10.24 -5.00
C ALA A 202 2.26 -8.96 -4.24
N GLY A 203 1.71 -9.10 -3.02
CA GLY A 203 1.42 -7.96 -2.15
C GLY A 203 2.67 -7.21 -1.71
N ASN A 204 3.77 -7.94 -1.46
CA ASN A 204 5.06 -7.32 -1.16
C ASN A 204 5.57 -6.48 -2.34
N TYR A 205 5.44 -6.99 -3.58
CA TYR A 205 5.78 -6.23 -4.78
C TYR A 205 4.91 -4.97 -4.93
N ALA A 206 3.59 -5.12 -4.78
CA ALA A 206 2.65 -4.00 -4.90
C ALA A 206 2.89 -2.89 -3.86
N MET A 207 3.45 -3.24 -2.71
CA MET A 207 3.79 -2.32 -1.63
C MET A 207 5.26 -1.88 -1.63
N ASN A 208 5.93 -1.96 -2.77
CA ASN A 208 7.31 -1.50 -2.91
C ASN A 208 8.30 -2.28 -2.01
N GLY A 209 8.25 -3.61 -2.05
CA GLY A 209 9.23 -4.47 -1.36
C GLY A 209 10.63 -4.34 -1.94
N ARG A 210 11.60 -5.08 -1.37
CA ARG A 210 13.03 -4.99 -1.71
C ARG A 210 13.33 -5.07 -3.21
N SER A 211 12.53 -5.82 -3.97
CA SER A 211 12.70 -5.99 -5.41
C SER A 211 12.56 -4.69 -6.23
N TYR A 212 11.88 -3.67 -5.68
CA TYR A 212 11.76 -2.34 -6.31
C TYR A 212 12.75 -1.32 -5.74
N ASN A 213 13.72 -1.79 -4.98
CA ASN A 213 14.82 -1.00 -4.48
C ASN A 213 14.38 0.30 -3.76
N PRO A 214 13.52 0.18 -2.71
CA PRO A 214 13.18 1.35 -1.91
C PRO A 214 14.44 2.03 -1.39
N ARG A 215 14.40 3.35 -1.22
CA ARG A 215 15.53 4.11 -0.70
C ARG A 215 15.91 3.64 0.71
N PHE A 216 14.90 3.30 1.51
CA PHE A 216 15.04 2.69 2.83
C PHE A 216 13.89 1.70 3.06
N LEU A 217 14.21 0.57 3.68
CA LEU A 217 13.23 -0.45 4.06
C LEU A 217 13.54 -0.95 5.45
N PHE A 218 12.58 -0.83 6.35
CA PHE A 218 12.69 -1.31 7.72
C PHE A 218 11.60 -2.32 8.05
N SER A 219 11.88 -3.16 9.04
CA SER A 219 10.97 -4.18 9.55
C SER A 219 10.72 -4.00 11.04
N TYR A 220 9.49 -4.24 11.50
CA TYR A 220 9.22 -4.43 12.93
C TYR A 220 9.56 -5.85 13.36
N PRO A 221 9.89 -6.10 14.63
CA PRO A 221 10.28 -7.43 15.13
C PRO A 221 9.22 -8.52 14.89
N ASN A 222 7.93 -8.14 14.90
CA ASN A 222 6.80 -9.05 14.67
C ASN A 222 6.48 -9.28 13.19
N SER A 223 7.10 -8.56 12.26
CA SER A 223 6.78 -8.65 10.84
C SER A 223 7.14 -10.02 10.25
N LYS A 224 6.39 -10.38 9.20
CA LYS A 224 6.56 -11.64 8.48
C LYS A 224 6.68 -11.37 6.98
N LEU A 225 7.73 -11.95 6.39
CA LEU A 225 8.01 -11.84 4.95
C LEU A 225 8.08 -13.22 4.31
N GLY A 226 7.52 -13.38 3.13
CA GLY A 226 7.61 -14.65 2.37
C GLY A 226 6.71 -14.67 1.15
N VAL A 227 6.66 -15.81 0.48
CA VAL A 227 5.77 -16.02 -0.68
C VAL A 227 4.31 -16.12 -0.24
N MET A 228 4.04 -16.83 0.86
CA MET A 228 2.73 -16.93 1.52
C MET A 228 2.94 -17.33 2.98
N GLY A 229 1.94 -17.14 3.83
CA GLY A 229 2.00 -17.55 5.22
C GLY A 229 2.28 -19.04 5.36
N SER A 230 3.02 -19.46 6.41
CA SER A 230 3.46 -20.84 6.61
C SER A 230 2.30 -21.85 6.70
N GLU A 231 1.19 -21.46 7.33
CA GLU A 231 -0.01 -22.31 7.43
C GLU A 231 -0.71 -22.48 6.07
N GLN A 232 -0.82 -21.40 5.28
CA GLN A 232 -1.39 -21.46 3.93
C GLN A 232 -0.55 -22.34 3.02
N LEU A 233 0.78 -22.20 3.07
CA LEU A 233 1.70 -23.03 2.30
C LEU A 233 1.53 -24.52 2.65
N ALA A 234 1.50 -24.84 3.93
CA ALA A 234 1.30 -26.21 4.41
C ALA A 234 -0.05 -26.77 3.98
N GLY A 235 -1.13 -25.96 4.02
CA GLY A 235 -2.45 -26.35 3.52
C GLY A 235 -2.47 -26.63 2.02
N VAL A 236 -1.82 -25.79 1.21
CA VAL A 236 -1.69 -26.02 -0.24
C VAL A 236 -0.94 -27.30 -0.52
N MET A 237 0.17 -27.56 0.18
CA MET A 237 0.96 -28.81 0.02
C MET A 237 0.14 -30.04 0.41
N GLU A 238 -0.67 -29.95 1.46
CA GLU A 238 -1.59 -31.03 1.87
C GLU A 238 -2.60 -31.34 0.75
N ILE A 239 -3.23 -30.31 0.17
CA ILE A 239 -4.19 -30.47 -0.94
C ILE A 239 -3.50 -31.13 -2.15
N ILE A 240 -2.30 -30.69 -2.52
CA ILE A 240 -1.53 -31.25 -3.63
C ILE A 240 -1.24 -32.75 -3.38
N LYS A 241 -0.75 -33.10 -2.19
CA LYS A 241 -0.47 -34.50 -1.81
C LYS A 241 -1.73 -35.38 -1.85
N ASN A 242 -2.85 -34.87 -1.30
CA ASN A 242 -4.12 -35.58 -1.31
C ASN A 242 -4.62 -35.83 -2.74
N ASN A 243 -4.53 -34.84 -3.62
CA ASN A 243 -4.92 -34.98 -5.02
C ASN A 243 -4.02 -35.98 -5.78
N ALA A 244 -2.72 -35.96 -5.53
CA ALA A 244 -1.77 -36.89 -6.12
C ALA A 244 -2.04 -38.34 -5.65
N ALA A 245 -2.32 -38.53 -4.35
CA ALA A 245 -2.65 -39.84 -3.78
C ALA A 245 -3.96 -40.40 -4.34
N LYS A 246 -5.00 -39.55 -4.46
CA LYS A 246 -6.28 -39.93 -5.09
C LYS A 246 -6.07 -40.41 -6.52
N LYS A 247 -5.25 -39.71 -7.32
CA LYS A 247 -4.95 -40.10 -8.71
C LYS A 247 -4.22 -41.45 -8.79
N LYS A 248 -3.37 -41.78 -7.79
CA LYS A 248 -2.61 -43.01 -7.71
C LYS A 248 -3.33 -44.15 -6.98
N GLY A 249 -4.52 -43.92 -6.45
CA GLY A 249 -5.27 -44.92 -5.66
C GLY A 249 -4.60 -45.29 -4.33
N VAL A 250 -3.70 -44.46 -3.80
CA VAL A 250 -2.94 -44.71 -2.58
C VAL A 250 -3.63 -44.01 -1.39
N LYS A 251 -3.81 -44.73 -0.28
CA LYS A 251 -4.26 -44.13 0.98
C LYS A 251 -3.04 -43.52 1.70
N LEU A 252 -3.19 -42.24 2.07
CA LEU A 252 -2.17 -41.56 2.87
C LEU A 252 -2.39 -41.81 4.36
N ASP A 253 -1.31 -41.96 5.09
CA ASP A 253 -1.34 -42.00 6.56
C ASP A 253 -1.52 -40.56 7.09
N LYS A 254 -2.64 -40.34 7.78
CA LYS A 254 -2.98 -39.04 8.37
C LYS A 254 -1.96 -38.58 9.41
N SER A 255 -1.47 -39.51 10.26
CA SER A 255 -0.52 -39.16 11.32
C SER A 255 0.80 -38.64 10.73
N LYS A 256 1.30 -39.31 9.70
CA LYS A 256 2.49 -38.88 8.98
C LYS A 256 2.30 -37.53 8.26
N MET A 257 1.14 -37.33 7.63
CA MET A 257 0.81 -36.05 6.99
C MET A 257 0.74 -34.89 7.99
N ASP A 258 0.15 -35.09 9.14
CA ASP A 258 0.05 -34.08 10.19
C ASP A 258 1.44 -33.74 10.76
N GLN A 259 2.31 -34.72 10.89
CA GLN A 259 3.69 -34.51 11.32
C GLN A 259 4.49 -33.69 10.30
N GLU A 260 4.41 -34.07 9.02
CA GLU A 260 5.06 -33.35 7.92
C GLU A 260 4.52 -31.90 7.80
N LYS A 261 3.22 -31.71 7.96
CA LYS A 261 2.58 -30.39 7.97
C LYS A 261 3.13 -29.49 9.09
N ARG A 262 3.19 -30.01 10.33
CA ARG A 262 3.74 -29.26 11.47
C ARG A 262 5.22 -28.92 11.26
N ALA A 263 6.02 -29.86 10.81
CA ALA A 263 7.44 -29.64 10.51
C ALA A 263 7.62 -28.55 9.44
N LEU A 264 6.80 -28.56 8.37
CA LEU A 264 6.84 -27.54 7.33
C LEU A 264 6.44 -26.15 7.88
N ILE A 265 5.38 -26.06 8.69
CA ILE A 265 4.95 -24.81 9.30
C ILE A 265 6.07 -24.25 10.19
N GLU A 266 6.67 -25.08 11.03
CA GLU A 266 7.77 -24.67 11.92
C GLU A 266 8.98 -24.15 11.14
N MET A 267 9.41 -24.90 10.14
CA MET A 267 10.54 -24.54 9.28
C MET A 267 10.30 -23.19 8.56
N MET A 268 9.12 -23.05 7.94
CA MET A 268 8.78 -21.84 7.21
C MET A 268 8.56 -20.64 8.13
N SER A 269 7.95 -20.84 9.30
CA SER A 269 7.76 -19.76 10.27
C SER A 269 9.07 -19.14 10.76
N LYS A 270 10.11 -19.95 10.93
CA LYS A 270 11.47 -19.47 11.28
C LYS A 270 12.08 -18.62 10.17
N LYS A 271 11.86 -19.02 8.91
CA LYS A 271 12.39 -18.31 7.71
C LYS A 271 11.61 -17.04 7.34
N GLN A 272 10.44 -16.84 7.92
CA GLN A 272 9.58 -15.68 7.64
C GLN A 272 9.74 -14.54 8.65
N THR A 273 10.59 -14.68 9.66
CA THR A 273 10.78 -13.66 10.70
C THR A 273 11.55 -12.45 10.17
N ALA A 274 11.31 -11.28 10.77
CA ALA A 274 12.10 -10.07 10.50
C ALA A 274 13.61 -10.32 10.68
N TRP A 275 13.98 -11.05 11.72
CA TRP A 275 15.38 -11.38 11.99
C TRP A 275 16.04 -12.21 10.88
N HIS A 276 15.31 -13.18 10.31
CA HIS A 276 15.81 -13.93 9.16
C HIS A 276 15.93 -13.02 7.93
N SER A 277 14.92 -12.21 7.64
CA SER A 277 14.95 -11.27 6.51
C SER A 277 16.13 -10.29 6.62
N SER A 278 16.38 -9.78 7.81
CA SER A 278 17.49 -8.85 8.08
C SER A 278 18.85 -9.55 7.98
N SER A 279 18.96 -10.82 8.44
CA SER A 279 20.20 -11.59 8.28
C SER A 279 20.57 -11.87 6.82
N GLU A 280 19.57 -11.91 5.93
CA GLU A 280 19.74 -12.06 4.48
C GLU A 280 19.87 -10.69 3.76
N MET A 281 19.93 -9.58 4.50
CA MET A 281 19.98 -8.20 3.98
C MET A 281 18.80 -7.83 3.07
N TRP A 282 17.61 -8.36 3.35
CA TRP A 282 16.39 -8.03 2.62
C TRP A 282 15.71 -6.74 3.12
N ASP A 283 16.19 -6.19 4.22
CA ASP A 283 15.85 -4.86 4.74
C ASP A 283 17.12 -4.10 5.15
N ASP A 284 16.96 -2.87 5.59
CA ASP A 284 18.04 -2.02 6.07
C ASP A 284 18.12 -2.05 7.61
N GLY A 285 17.26 -2.84 8.25
CA GLY A 285 17.28 -3.12 9.69
C GLY A 285 15.91 -3.37 10.29
N VAL A 286 15.95 -4.01 11.46
CA VAL A 286 14.79 -4.19 12.33
C VAL A 286 14.76 -3.04 13.32
N ILE A 287 13.63 -2.33 13.42
CA ILE A 287 13.46 -1.17 14.28
C ILE A 287 12.35 -1.39 15.30
N GLU A 288 12.50 -0.83 16.49
CA GLU A 288 11.46 -0.79 17.50
C GLU A 288 10.30 0.12 17.04
N PRO A 289 9.04 -0.25 17.28
CA PRO A 289 7.90 0.57 16.90
C PRO A 289 7.97 2.02 17.43
N SER A 290 8.40 2.21 18.66
CA SER A 290 8.57 3.52 19.31
C SER A 290 9.60 4.42 18.62
N GLU A 291 10.59 3.84 17.93
CA GLU A 291 11.64 4.57 17.21
C GLU A 291 11.25 4.96 15.76
N THR A 292 10.09 4.51 15.29
CA THR A 292 9.66 4.70 13.88
C THR A 292 9.76 6.14 13.42
N ARG A 293 9.27 7.08 14.23
CA ARG A 293 9.29 8.50 13.90
C ARG A 293 10.72 9.03 13.71
N ASN A 294 11.65 8.63 14.56
CA ASN A 294 13.05 9.07 14.52
C ASN A 294 13.75 8.54 13.26
N TYR A 295 13.60 7.24 12.97
CA TYR A 295 14.17 6.64 11.76
C TYR A 295 13.61 7.27 10.49
N LEU A 296 12.29 7.44 10.40
CA LEU A 296 11.66 8.06 9.23
C LEU A 296 12.06 9.52 9.07
N GLY A 297 12.15 10.27 10.16
CA GLY A 297 12.61 11.66 10.16
C GLY A 297 14.05 11.79 9.64
N PHE A 298 14.94 10.92 10.09
CA PHE A 298 16.32 10.87 9.60
C PHE A 298 16.37 10.53 8.10
N CYS A 299 15.65 9.50 7.67
CA CYS A 299 15.58 9.11 6.25
C CYS A 299 15.07 10.25 5.36
N LEU A 300 14.03 10.96 5.81
CA LEU A 300 13.48 12.10 5.09
C LEU A 300 14.49 13.26 5.02
N ALA A 301 15.22 13.54 6.10
CA ALA A 301 16.30 14.53 6.07
C ALA A 301 17.36 14.18 5.03
N VAL A 302 17.76 12.92 4.91
CA VAL A 302 18.69 12.45 3.86
C VAL A 302 18.09 12.62 2.46
N ILE A 303 16.81 12.26 2.27
CA ILE A 303 16.13 12.40 0.98
C ILE A 303 16.03 13.85 0.57
N TYR A 304 15.57 14.73 1.44
CA TYR A 304 15.37 16.15 1.14
C TYR A 304 16.67 16.95 1.07
N ASN A 305 17.79 16.41 1.55
CA ASN A 305 19.10 17.01 1.35
C ASN A 305 19.63 16.83 -0.09
N GLN A 306 18.97 16.03 -0.90
CA GLN A 306 19.25 15.87 -2.32
C GLN A 306 18.23 16.65 -3.14
N LYS A 307 18.66 17.25 -4.26
CA LYS A 307 17.74 17.86 -5.22
C LYS A 307 16.88 16.72 -5.82
N LEU A 308 15.58 16.73 -5.53
CA LEU A 308 14.64 15.80 -6.15
C LEU A 308 14.57 16.08 -7.65
N LYS A 309 14.47 15.04 -8.46
CA LYS A 309 14.30 15.18 -9.91
C LYS A 309 12.99 15.89 -10.23
N GLU A 310 12.97 16.65 -11.33
CA GLU A 310 11.72 17.16 -11.85
C GLU A 310 10.83 15.98 -12.33
N PRO A 311 9.51 16.03 -12.11
CA PRO A 311 8.61 14.96 -12.57
C PRO A 311 8.70 14.77 -14.07
N ASP A 312 8.94 13.56 -14.53
CA ASP A 312 8.89 13.22 -15.95
C ASP A 312 7.43 13.01 -16.37
N LEU A 313 6.97 13.80 -17.31
CA LEU A 313 5.61 13.70 -17.88
C LEU A 313 5.38 12.32 -18.53
N LEU A 314 6.45 11.67 -19.00
CA LEU A 314 6.38 10.34 -19.62
C LEU A 314 5.98 9.26 -18.62
N VAL A 315 6.45 9.33 -17.36
CA VAL A 315 6.07 8.38 -16.30
C VAL A 315 4.56 8.40 -16.08
N PHE A 316 3.96 9.59 -16.10
CA PHE A 316 2.50 9.72 -15.97
C PHE A 316 1.75 9.03 -17.12
N LEU A 317 2.23 9.17 -18.34
CA LEU A 317 1.63 8.55 -19.53
C LEU A 317 1.86 7.03 -19.56
N GLU A 318 3.05 6.55 -19.18
CA GLU A 318 3.36 5.13 -19.09
C GLU A 318 2.51 4.42 -18.02
N CYS A 319 2.29 5.04 -16.87
CA CYS A 319 1.40 4.52 -15.84
C CYS A 319 -0.06 4.37 -16.32
N ARG A 320 -0.50 5.22 -17.24
CA ARG A 320 -1.89 5.19 -17.75
C ARG A 320 -2.06 4.26 -18.94
N TYR A 321 -1.08 4.16 -19.83
CA TYR A 321 -1.20 3.53 -21.14
C TYR A 321 -0.13 2.47 -21.47
N GLY A 322 0.83 2.25 -20.58
CA GLY A 322 1.93 1.28 -20.79
C GLY A 322 2.99 1.73 -21.79
N LYS A 323 3.98 0.88 -22.02
CA LYS A 323 5.15 1.14 -22.90
C LYS A 323 4.82 1.55 -24.34
N LEU A 324 3.58 1.33 -24.78
CA LEU A 324 3.17 1.60 -26.18
C LEU A 324 3.33 3.07 -26.58
N ILE A 325 3.15 4.00 -25.63
CA ILE A 325 3.24 5.44 -25.92
C ILE A 325 4.69 5.91 -25.99
N LYS A 326 5.61 5.30 -25.23
CA LYS A 326 7.04 5.65 -25.34
C LYS A 326 7.57 5.37 -26.75
N THR A 327 7.16 4.25 -27.33
CA THR A 327 7.52 3.86 -28.71
C THR A 327 6.92 4.82 -29.74
N LEU A 328 5.69 5.31 -29.50
CA LEU A 328 5.02 6.26 -30.38
C LEU A 328 5.60 7.69 -30.30
N LEU A 329 5.95 8.17 -29.09
CA LEU A 329 6.57 9.49 -28.89
C LEU A 329 7.99 9.54 -29.45
N VAL A 330 8.81 8.53 -29.23
CA VAL A 330 10.15 8.41 -29.83
C VAL A 330 10.07 8.35 -31.36
N ALA A 331 9.01 7.76 -31.94
CA ALA A 331 8.80 7.74 -33.38
C ALA A 331 8.34 9.09 -33.95
N ILE A 332 7.74 9.97 -33.14
CA ILE A 332 7.30 11.32 -33.49
C ILE A 332 8.45 12.33 -33.42
N GLU A 333 9.32 12.19 -32.41
CA GLU A 333 10.51 13.05 -32.24
C GLU A 333 11.65 12.73 -33.24
N ALA A 334 11.61 11.54 -33.86
CA ALA A 334 12.57 11.12 -34.88
C ALA A 334 12.18 11.50 -36.32
N LYS A 335 11.09 12.24 -36.49
CA LYS A 335 10.66 12.86 -37.76
C LYS A 335 10.78 14.38 -37.72
#